data_f25503e0c96e34c0343a0be2d012fa63
#
_entry.id   f25503e0c96e34c0343a0be2d012fa63
#
_cell.length_a   1.000
_cell.length_b   1.000
_cell.length_c   1.000
_cell.angle_alpha   90.00
_cell.angle_beta   90.00
_cell.angle_gamma   90.00
#
_symmetry.space_group_name_H-M   'P 1'
#
loop_
_entity.id
_entity.type
_entity.pdbx_description
1 polymer ?
#
loop_
_entity_poly.entity_id
_entity_poly.type
_entity_poly.pdbx_seq_one_letter_code
_entity_poly.pdbx_strand_id
1 'polypeptide(L)'
;MADVRTKKILTFIELMLTSFSPKVKGTTLIYAIFYGITCHLTFAIAVIAMIYHMFYGMQKSFGNFEGTLAIVANGALIIQFPLIHSFLLSKRGQKLLNFLGPKNVARSLATTSFTIIASMQLLFLFMFWSPSKIVYEMPYEFLGYILPILYFISWILLIIATIDAGLEVQSGALGWVSVLANRKPIFPPLPKKGLYSMIRHPIYASFFLAVITVPSWTADQLVVSLILGAYCIFAPILKDRRLMKRYGDEYLKYKNITPYMIPVKNIKNT
;
A
#
# COMPACT_ATOMS: atom_id res chain seq x y z
N MET A 1 -22.25 -2.56 -8.70
CA MET A 1 -20.85 -2.24 -8.27
C MET A 1 -20.68 -0.80 -7.80
N ALA A 2 -21.22 0.20 -8.52
CA ALA A 2 -21.14 1.62 -8.13
C ALA A 2 -21.69 1.87 -6.71
N ASP A 3 -22.86 1.35 -6.37
CA ASP A 3 -23.49 1.50 -5.05
C ASP A 3 -22.59 1.04 -3.88
N VAL A 4 -21.86 -0.07 -4.03
CA VAL A 4 -20.95 -0.58 -2.97
C VAL A 4 -19.76 0.35 -2.73
N ARG A 5 -19.17 0.93 -3.79
CA ARG A 5 -18.06 1.88 -3.67
C ARG A 5 -18.53 3.20 -3.09
N THR A 6 -19.67 3.71 -3.57
CA THR A 6 -20.28 4.92 -3.01
C THR A 6 -20.49 4.77 -1.51
N LYS A 7 -21.04 3.64 -1.04
CA LYS A 7 -21.23 3.39 0.39
C LYS A 7 -19.88 3.38 1.15
N LYS A 8 -18.83 2.78 0.60
CA LYS A 8 -17.50 2.78 1.24
C LYS A 8 -16.87 4.16 1.31
N ILE A 9 -17.02 4.94 0.24
CA ILE A 9 -16.55 6.34 0.21
C ILE A 9 -17.31 7.17 1.24
N LEU A 10 -18.63 7.04 1.31
CA LEU A 10 -19.45 7.73 2.30
C LEU A 10 -19.06 7.34 3.74
N THR A 11 -18.84 6.05 4.00
CA THR A 11 -18.36 5.58 5.33
C THR A 11 -17.00 6.20 5.68
N PHE A 12 -16.08 6.33 4.69
CA PHE A 12 -14.80 7.01 4.90
C PHE A 12 -14.98 8.50 5.16
N ILE A 13 -15.84 9.19 4.39
CA ILE A 13 -16.15 10.62 4.59
C ILE A 13 -16.78 10.82 5.97
N GLU A 14 -17.76 10.03 6.37
CA GLU A 14 -18.38 10.09 7.70
C GLU A 14 -17.34 9.89 8.81
N LEU A 15 -16.42 8.92 8.63
CA LEU A 15 -15.31 8.74 9.55
C LEU A 15 -14.46 10.01 9.64
N MET A 16 -14.07 10.59 8.51
CA MET A 16 -13.26 11.82 8.49
C MET A 16 -14.01 13.02 9.09
N LEU A 17 -15.31 13.15 8.85
CA LEU A 17 -16.12 14.21 9.45
C LEU A 17 -16.14 14.13 10.98
N THR A 18 -16.00 12.95 11.57
CA THR A 18 -15.90 12.84 13.05
C THR A 18 -14.64 13.52 13.62
N SER A 19 -13.62 13.75 12.80
CA SER A 19 -12.41 14.46 13.22
C SER A 19 -12.64 15.95 13.52
N PHE A 20 -13.67 16.56 12.94
CA PHE A 20 -14.04 17.94 13.18
C PHE A 20 -14.81 18.18 14.49
N SER A 21 -15.24 17.09 15.16
CA SER A 21 -15.93 17.14 16.46
C SER A 21 -15.28 16.17 17.45
N PRO A 22 -14.03 16.44 17.88
CA PRO A 22 -13.27 15.52 18.72
C PRO A 22 -13.92 15.35 20.10
N LYS A 23 -14.00 14.10 20.57
CA LYS A 23 -14.52 13.74 21.89
C LYS A 23 -13.44 13.62 22.97
N VAL A 24 -12.18 13.82 22.58
CA VAL A 24 -11.00 13.81 23.46
C VAL A 24 -10.44 15.23 23.62
N LYS A 25 -9.73 15.48 24.72
CA LYS A 25 -9.13 16.79 25.07
C LYS A 25 -7.66 16.63 25.49
N GLY A 26 -6.98 17.74 25.68
CA GLY A 26 -5.61 17.79 26.20
C GLY A 26 -4.61 17.05 25.32
N THR A 27 -3.66 16.37 25.94
CA THR A 27 -2.57 15.67 25.26
C THR A 27 -3.02 14.59 24.29
N THR A 28 -4.14 13.88 24.57
CA THR A 28 -4.70 12.87 23.68
C THR A 28 -5.16 13.47 22.35
N LEU A 29 -5.80 14.64 22.39
CA LEU A 29 -6.18 15.37 21.18
C LEU A 29 -4.96 15.76 20.35
N ILE A 30 -3.94 16.33 21.00
CA ILE A 30 -2.69 16.72 20.34
C ILE A 30 -2.02 15.53 19.65
N TYR A 31 -1.88 14.40 20.35
CA TYR A 31 -1.32 13.19 19.76
C TYR A 31 -2.12 12.67 18.56
N ALA A 32 -3.45 12.61 18.67
CA ALA A 32 -4.29 12.13 17.57
C ALA A 32 -4.14 13.01 16.32
N ILE A 33 -4.16 14.34 16.48
CA ILE A 33 -3.98 15.27 15.37
C ILE A 33 -2.57 15.15 14.78
N PHE A 34 -1.53 15.11 15.62
CA PHE A 34 -0.14 14.95 15.17
C PHE A 34 0.04 13.67 14.33
N TYR A 35 -0.46 12.53 14.84
CA TYR A 35 -0.42 11.26 14.10
C TYR A 35 -1.21 11.33 12.80
N GLY A 36 -2.36 11.97 12.78
CA GLY A 36 -3.19 12.14 11.58
C GLY A 36 -2.48 12.96 10.50
N ILE A 37 -1.98 14.14 10.86
CA ILE A 37 -1.23 15.02 9.94
C ILE A 37 0.02 14.32 9.41
N THR A 38 0.84 13.76 10.30
CA THR A 38 2.05 13.02 9.91
C THR A 38 1.72 11.87 8.97
N CYS A 39 0.69 11.09 9.27
CA CYS A 39 0.26 9.95 8.46
C CYS A 39 -0.12 10.37 7.04
N HIS A 40 -1.03 11.33 6.91
CA HIS A 40 -1.52 11.71 5.59
C HIS A 40 -0.50 12.50 4.77
N LEU A 41 0.33 13.30 5.43
CA LEU A 41 1.41 14.04 4.76
C LEU A 41 2.48 13.07 4.23
N THR A 42 2.99 12.15 5.08
CA THR A 42 4.00 11.17 4.65
C THR A 42 3.43 10.22 3.58
N PHE A 43 2.16 9.80 3.71
CA PHE A 43 1.51 8.96 2.72
C PHE A 43 1.37 9.66 1.36
N ALA A 44 0.89 10.90 1.34
CA ALA A 44 0.74 11.67 0.11
C ALA A 44 2.09 11.90 -0.59
N ILE A 45 3.11 12.34 0.16
CA ILE A 45 4.45 12.58 -0.39
C ILE A 45 5.06 11.26 -0.90
N ALA A 46 4.92 10.16 -0.17
CA ALA A 46 5.43 8.85 -0.59
C ALA A 46 4.78 8.35 -1.88
N VAL A 47 3.46 8.48 -2.01
CA VAL A 47 2.73 8.09 -3.22
C VAL A 47 3.13 8.96 -4.41
N ILE A 48 3.23 10.28 -4.23
CA ILE A 48 3.68 11.20 -5.29
C ILE A 48 5.11 10.87 -5.71
N ALA A 49 6.04 10.68 -4.76
CA ALA A 49 7.41 10.30 -5.04
C ALA A 49 7.47 8.97 -5.80
N MET A 50 6.71 7.97 -5.39
CA MET A 50 6.64 6.66 -6.04
C MET A 50 6.14 6.78 -7.48
N ILE A 51 5.03 7.51 -7.73
CA ILE A 51 4.50 7.75 -9.07
C ILE A 51 5.55 8.46 -9.94
N TYR A 52 6.13 9.53 -9.42
CA TYR A 52 7.08 10.35 -10.18
C TYR A 52 8.36 9.59 -10.51
N HIS A 53 9.02 9.00 -9.52
CA HIS A 53 10.33 8.37 -9.75
C HIS A 53 10.22 7.09 -10.60
N MET A 54 9.16 6.29 -10.43
CA MET A 54 8.93 5.15 -11.32
C MET A 54 8.58 5.58 -12.75
N PHE A 55 7.82 6.67 -12.94
CA PHE A 55 7.52 7.20 -14.27
C PHE A 55 8.80 7.50 -15.07
N TYR A 56 9.82 8.05 -14.39
CA TYR A 56 11.14 8.36 -14.96
C TYR A 56 12.17 7.24 -14.77
N GLY A 57 11.74 6.01 -14.52
CA GLY A 57 12.62 4.86 -14.38
C GLY A 57 13.69 5.03 -13.30
N MET A 58 13.36 5.66 -12.17
CA MET A 58 14.25 5.98 -11.04
C MET A 58 15.37 6.99 -11.33
N GLN A 59 15.46 7.54 -12.55
CA GLN A 59 16.57 8.44 -12.95
C GLN A 59 16.49 9.85 -12.33
N LYS A 60 15.34 10.21 -11.73
CA LYS A 60 15.12 11.51 -11.07
C LYS A 60 15.23 11.45 -9.54
N SER A 61 15.66 10.32 -8.98
CA SER A 61 15.91 10.15 -7.55
C SER A 61 17.17 10.91 -7.10
N PHE A 62 17.24 11.25 -5.81
CA PHE A 62 18.25 12.17 -5.25
C PHE A 62 19.49 11.48 -4.67
N GLY A 63 19.53 10.13 -4.68
CA GLY A 63 20.74 9.42 -4.27
C GLY A 63 21.92 9.77 -5.19
N ASN A 64 23.10 9.87 -4.61
CA ASN A 64 24.31 10.32 -5.30
C ASN A 64 25.51 9.38 -5.07
N PHE A 65 25.27 8.19 -4.55
CA PHE A 65 26.33 7.18 -4.45
C PHE A 65 26.66 6.61 -5.83
N GLU A 66 27.92 6.18 -6.00
CA GLU A 66 28.40 5.58 -7.23
C GLU A 66 29.04 4.20 -6.99
N GLY A 67 29.20 3.43 -8.06
CA GLY A 67 29.84 2.12 -8.02
C GLY A 67 29.21 1.15 -7.02
N THR A 68 30.04 0.41 -6.31
CA THR A 68 29.62 -0.61 -5.34
C THR A 68 28.78 -0.02 -4.20
N LEU A 69 29.05 1.23 -3.77
CA LEU A 69 28.31 1.88 -2.71
C LEU A 69 26.85 2.15 -3.12
N ALA A 70 26.62 2.55 -4.39
CA ALA A 70 25.27 2.70 -4.94
C ALA A 70 24.50 1.37 -4.92
N ILE A 71 25.15 0.28 -5.31
CA ILE A 71 24.53 -1.06 -5.31
C ILE A 71 24.12 -1.46 -3.90
N VAL A 72 24.99 -1.29 -2.91
CA VAL A 72 24.70 -1.63 -1.51
C VAL A 72 23.59 -0.74 -0.94
N ALA A 73 23.65 0.57 -1.17
CA ALA A 73 22.65 1.52 -0.69
C ALA A 73 21.26 1.25 -1.32
N ASN A 74 21.19 1.08 -2.63
CA ASN A 74 19.96 0.77 -3.34
C ASN A 74 19.41 -0.61 -2.93
N GLY A 75 20.29 -1.59 -2.74
CA GLY A 75 19.92 -2.91 -2.21
C GLY A 75 19.30 -2.81 -0.81
N ALA A 76 19.88 -2.04 0.09
CA ALA A 76 19.31 -1.78 1.42
C ALA A 76 17.95 -1.08 1.34
N LEU A 77 17.83 -0.04 0.49
CA LEU A 77 16.58 0.71 0.29
C LEU A 77 15.46 -0.17 -0.23
N ILE A 78 15.71 -1.07 -1.17
CA ILE A 78 14.63 -1.87 -1.75
C ILE A 78 14.26 -3.07 -0.88
N ILE A 79 15.23 -3.69 -0.19
CA ILE A 79 14.98 -4.88 0.65
C ILE A 79 14.29 -4.49 1.96
N GLN A 80 14.58 -3.30 2.54
CA GLN A 80 13.99 -2.88 3.80
C GLN A 80 12.45 -2.83 3.74
N PHE A 81 11.86 -2.45 2.60
CA PHE A 81 10.40 -2.36 2.49
C PHE A 81 9.70 -3.74 2.62
N PRO A 82 9.99 -4.76 1.80
CA PRO A 82 9.36 -6.07 1.94
C PRO A 82 9.58 -6.69 3.33
N LEU A 83 10.77 -6.53 3.92
CA LEU A 83 11.11 -7.13 5.20
C LEU A 83 10.35 -6.47 6.36
N ILE A 84 10.51 -5.16 6.52
CA ILE A 84 9.92 -4.44 7.65
C ILE A 84 8.40 -4.39 7.52
N HIS A 85 7.88 -4.13 6.32
CA HIS A 85 6.44 -4.13 6.06
C HIS A 85 5.80 -5.47 6.41
N SER A 86 6.38 -6.58 5.95
CA SER A 86 5.87 -7.93 6.28
C SER A 86 6.03 -8.26 7.77
N PHE A 87 7.15 -7.85 8.40
CA PHE A 87 7.36 -8.02 9.83
C PHE A 87 6.30 -7.28 10.64
N LEU A 88 6.03 -6.01 10.33
CA LEU A 88 5.03 -5.21 11.05
C LEU A 88 3.60 -5.79 10.94
N LEU A 89 3.30 -6.53 9.87
CA LEU A 89 2.04 -7.26 9.74
C LEU A 89 2.00 -8.58 10.51
N SER A 90 3.12 -9.05 11.07
CA SER A 90 3.20 -10.24 11.92
C SER A 90 2.68 -9.96 13.35
N LYS A 91 2.41 -11.04 14.13
CA LYS A 91 2.01 -10.90 15.54
C LYS A 91 3.05 -10.13 16.38
N ARG A 92 4.36 -10.32 16.10
CA ARG A 92 5.45 -9.61 16.81
C ARG A 92 5.47 -8.12 16.41
N GLY A 93 5.37 -7.83 15.13
CA GLY A 93 5.32 -6.46 14.62
C GLY A 93 4.09 -5.69 15.12
N GLN A 94 2.92 -6.32 15.18
CA GLN A 94 1.71 -5.72 15.76
C GLN A 94 1.89 -5.38 17.26
N LYS A 95 2.61 -6.22 18.02
CA LYS A 95 2.98 -5.88 19.40
C LYS A 95 3.89 -4.66 19.45
N LEU A 96 4.89 -4.58 18.57
CA LEU A 96 5.79 -3.42 18.48
C LEU A 96 5.01 -2.13 18.17
N LEU A 97 4.10 -2.15 17.19
CA LEU A 97 3.26 -1.00 16.86
C LEU A 97 2.44 -0.49 18.06
N ASN A 98 2.02 -1.39 18.96
CA ASN A 98 1.31 -1.02 20.18
C ASN A 98 2.19 -0.28 21.21
N PHE A 99 3.52 -0.29 21.05
CA PHE A 99 4.45 0.46 21.88
C PHE A 99 4.88 1.80 21.25
N LEU A 100 4.66 1.98 19.96
CA LEU A 100 5.07 3.18 19.21
C LEU A 100 4.10 4.36 19.37
N GLY A 101 3.55 4.56 20.56
CA GLY A 101 2.65 5.67 20.82
C GLY A 101 2.37 5.85 22.30
N PRO A 102 1.61 6.88 22.68
CA PRO A 102 1.22 7.10 24.06
C PRO A 102 0.46 5.88 24.60
N LYS A 103 0.83 5.40 25.81
CA LYS A 103 0.33 4.13 26.40
C LYS A 103 -1.18 3.95 26.35
N ASN A 104 -1.94 5.04 26.55
CA ASN A 104 -3.40 5.04 26.59
C ASN A 104 -4.06 4.88 25.20
N VAL A 105 -3.38 5.24 24.10
CA VAL A 105 -3.97 5.23 22.74
C VAL A 105 -3.13 4.48 21.71
N ALA A 106 -1.94 4.01 22.05
CA ALA A 106 -1.01 3.36 21.13
C ALA A 106 -1.65 2.21 20.35
N ARG A 107 -2.47 1.37 21.02
CA ARG A 107 -3.19 0.27 20.38
C ARG A 107 -4.20 0.75 19.33
N SER A 108 -4.87 1.85 19.56
CA SER A 108 -5.78 2.45 18.58
C SER A 108 -5.03 3.08 17.42
N LEU A 109 -3.86 3.69 17.69
CA LEU A 109 -2.99 4.29 16.70
C LEU A 109 -2.18 3.29 15.87
N ALA A 110 -2.20 2.00 16.17
CA ALA A 110 -1.34 1.01 15.53
C ALA A 110 -1.46 0.98 13.98
N THR A 111 -2.68 1.17 13.44
CA THR A 111 -2.89 1.26 11.99
C THR A 111 -2.27 2.53 11.40
N THR A 112 -2.41 3.66 12.09
CA THR A 112 -1.80 4.94 11.68
C THR A 112 -0.27 4.85 11.73
N SER A 113 0.29 4.33 12.83
CA SER A 113 1.74 4.10 12.96
C SER A 113 2.30 3.18 11.88
N PHE A 114 1.55 2.10 11.56
CA PHE A 114 1.93 1.21 10.46
C PHE A 114 2.00 1.96 9.12
N THR A 115 0.97 2.78 8.81
CA THR A 115 0.93 3.55 7.56
C THR A 115 2.06 4.57 7.51
N ILE A 116 2.36 5.28 8.60
CA ILE A 116 3.49 6.22 8.67
C ILE A 116 4.80 5.49 8.34
N ILE A 117 5.08 4.36 9.00
CA ILE A 117 6.32 3.61 8.78
C ILE A 117 6.40 3.11 7.34
N ALA A 118 5.33 2.51 6.82
CA ALA A 118 5.29 2.01 5.45
C ALA A 118 5.48 3.14 4.42
N SER A 119 4.87 4.30 4.65
CA SER A 119 5.03 5.48 3.79
C SER A 119 6.45 6.02 3.83
N MET A 120 7.06 6.12 5.01
CA MET A 120 8.47 6.55 5.15
C MET A 120 9.43 5.59 4.44
N GLN A 121 9.19 4.29 4.52
CA GLN A 121 9.99 3.29 3.83
C GLN A 121 9.95 3.46 2.29
N LEU A 122 8.74 3.66 1.74
CA LEU A 122 8.58 3.93 0.31
C LEU A 122 9.17 5.28 -0.08
N LEU A 123 8.97 6.31 0.75
CA LEU A 123 9.55 7.62 0.51
C LEU A 123 11.07 7.56 0.43
N PHE A 124 11.72 6.88 1.39
CA PHE A 124 13.18 6.70 1.36
C PHE A 124 13.63 5.91 0.13
N LEU A 125 12.93 4.83 -0.22
CA LEU A 125 13.24 4.03 -1.40
C LEU A 125 13.23 4.88 -2.68
N PHE A 126 12.17 5.63 -2.91
CA PHE A 126 12.00 6.35 -4.17
C PHE A 126 12.78 7.67 -4.23
N MET A 127 12.95 8.37 -3.10
CA MET A 127 13.68 9.63 -3.06
C MET A 127 15.20 9.46 -3.07
N PHE A 128 15.72 8.48 -2.31
CA PHE A 128 17.17 8.35 -2.09
C PHE A 128 17.83 7.24 -2.90
N TRP A 129 17.15 6.68 -3.88
CA TRP A 129 17.76 5.78 -4.85
C TRP A 129 18.87 6.48 -5.60
N SER A 130 20.03 5.82 -5.77
CA SER A 130 21.17 6.34 -6.54
C SER A 130 21.08 5.81 -7.98
N PRO A 131 20.76 6.69 -8.97
CA PRO A 131 20.54 6.27 -10.36
C PRO A 131 21.79 5.72 -11.04
N SER A 132 21.65 4.60 -11.76
CA SER A 132 22.73 3.98 -12.55
C SER A 132 23.05 4.74 -13.85
N LYS A 133 22.13 5.60 -14.30
CA LYS A 133 22.17 6.31 -15.59
C LYS A 133 22.11 5.37 -16.83
N ILE A 134 21.81 4.08 -16.63
CA ILE A 134 21.64 3.10 -17.71
C ILE A 134 20.17 3.11 -18.13
N VAL A 135 19.89 3.66 -19.31
CA VAL A 135 18.55 3.77 -19.89
C VAL A 135 18.44 2.82 -21.07
N TYR A 136 17.32 2.10 -21.15
CA TYR A 136 17.03 1.22 -22.28
C TYR A 136 16.15 1.94 -23.29
N GLU A 137 16.55 1.88 -24.56
CA GLU A 137 15.72 2.37 -25.65
C GLU A 137 14.51 1.47 -25.86
N MET A 138 13.35 2.07 -26.13
CA MET A 138 12.16 1.30 -26.45
C MET A 138 12.28 0.71 -27.85
N PRO A 139 12.07 -0.63 -28.00
CA PRO A 139 12.26 -1.29 -29.30
C PRO A 139 11.22 -0.87 -30.35
N TYR A 140 10.09 -0.30 -29.91
CA TYR A 140 9.02 0.14 -30.79
C TYR A 140 8.45 1.47 -30.31
N GLU A 141 8.28 2.43 -31.21
CA GLU A 141 7.79 3.78 -30.92
C GLU A 141 6.40 3.76 -30.23
N PHE A 142 5.50 2.87 -30.64
CA PHE A 142 4.15 2.78 -30.08
C PHE A 142 4.15 2.45 -28.58
N LEU A 143 5.17 1.78 -28.06
CA LEU A 143 5.30 1.51 -26.62
C LEU A 143 5.45 2.80 -25.81
N GLY A 144 6.09 3.82 -26.39
CA GLY A 144 6.21 5.15 -25.78
C GLY A 144 4.86 5.83 -25.50
N TYR A 145 3.83 5.47 -26.27
CA TYR A 145 2.46 5.98 -26.07
C TYR A 145 1.62 5.06 -25.18
N ILE A 146 1.74 3.76 -25.33
CA ILE A 146 0.90 2.78 -24.63
C ILE A 146 1.31 2.64 -23.15
N LEU A 147 2.62 2.57 -22.85
CA LEU A 147 3.07 2.37 -21.48
C LEU A 147 2.63 3.47 -20.50
N PRO A 148 2.73 4.78 -20.83
CA PRO A 148 2.17 5.82 -19.96
C PRO A 148 0.68 5.64 -19.67
N ILE A 149 -0.11 5.26 -20.66
CA ILE A 149 -1.55 5.02 -20.51
C ILE A 149 -1.79 3.84 -19.56
N LEU A 150 -1.11 2.71 -19.77
CA LEU A 150 -1.23 1.53 -18.91
C LEU A 150 -0.74 1.83 -17.49
N TYR A 151 0.31 2.63 -17.34
CA TYR A 151 0.81 3.07 -16.06
C TYR A 151 -0.26 3.83 -15.26
N PHE A 152 -0.88 4.84 -15.86
CA PHE A 152 -1.96 5.58 -15.19
C PHE A 152 -3.20 4.74 -14.92
N ILE A 153 -3.56 3.84 -15.83
CA ILE A 153 -4.66 2.87 -15.60
C ILE A 153 -4.33 2.00 -14.38
N SER A 154 -3.08 1.55 -14.23
CA SER A 154 -2.66 0.73 -13.08
C SER A 154 -2.82 1.47 -11.75
N TRP A 155 -2.51 2.78 -11.71
CA TRP A 155 -2.74 3.62 -10.53
C TRP A 155 -4.23 3.82 -10.24
N ILE A 156 -5.06 4.02 -11.26
CA ILE A 156 -6.52 4.09 -11.10
C ILE A 156 -7.06 2.77 -10.53
N LEU A 157 -6.61 1.63 -11.05
CA LEU A 157 -6.98 0.31 -10.51
C LEU A 157 -6.54 0.15 -9.06
N LEU A 158 -5.36 0.64 -8.69
CA LEU A 158 -4.87 0.61 -7.31
C LEU A 158 -5.75 1.45 -6.37
N ILE A 159 -6.16 2.65 -6.78
CA ILE A 159 -7.09 3.49 -6.03
C ILE A 159 -8.43 2.77 -5.84
N ILE A 160 -8.99 2.20 -6.91
CA ILE A 160 -10.25 1.45 -6.86
C ILE A 160 -10.12 0.24 -5.92
N ALA A 161 -9.04 -0.52 -6.01
CA ALA A 161 -8.76 -1.66 -5.15
C ALA A 161 -8.65 -1.25 -3.67
N THR A 162 -8.06 -0.09 -3.39
CA THR A 162 -7.90 0.47 -2.05
C THR A 162 -9.25 0.90 -1.47
N ILE A 163 -10.12 1.52 -2.27
CA ILE A 163 -11.51 1.85 -1.87
C ILE A 163 -12.28 0.55 -1.58
N ASP A 164 -12.19 -0.43 -2.46
CA ASP A 164 -12.85 -1.74 -2.31
C ASP A 164 -12.34 -2.51 -1.06
N ALA A 165 -11.10 -2.26 -0.60
CA ALA A 165 -10.54 -2.85 0.61
C ALA A 165 -10.98 -2.18 1.91
N GLY A 166 -11.35 -0.90 1.85
CA GLY A 166 -11.61 -0.03 2.99
C GLY A 166 -10.52 1.03 3.13
N LEU A 167 -10.81 2.20 2.57
CA LEU A 167 -9.87 3.32 2.47
C LEU A 167 -9.34 3.78 3.83
N GLU A 168 -10.19 3.70 4.88
CA GLU A 168 -9.87 4.09 6.24
C GLU A 168 -8.72 3.27 6.85
N VAL A 169 -8.61 1.99 6.48
CA VAL A 169 -7.50 1.12 6.93
C VAL A 169 -6.26 1.36 6.10
N GLN A 170 -6.44 1.43 4.77
CA GLN A 170 -5.31 1.55 3.83
C GLN A 170 -4.58 2.89 3.94
N SER A 171 -5.31 3.97 4.22
CA SER A 171 -4.76 5.32 4.42
C SER A 171 -4.26 5.58 5.85
N GLY A 172 -4.50 4.65 6.81
CA GLY A 172 -4.18 4.85 8.21
C GLY A 172 -5.13 5.78 8.98
N ALA A 173 -6.20 6.27 8.33
CA ALA A 173 -7.18 7.17 8.96
C ALA A 173 -7.92 6.52 10.14
N LEU A 174 -8.20 5.22 10.06
CA LEU A 174 -8.96 4.50 11.07
C LEU A 174 -8.41 4.68 12.50
N GLY A 175 -7.08 4.67 12.65
CA GLY A 175 -6.45 4.71 13.97
C GLY A 175 -6.65 6.06 14.66
N TRP A 176 -6.14 7.13 14.08
CA TRP A 176 -6.16 8.45 14.70
C TRP A 176 -7.58 9.05 14.82
N VAL A 177 -8.45 8.81 13.82
CA VAL A 177 -9.85 9.26 13.92
C VAL A 177 -10.61 8.51 15.01
N SER A 178 -10.34 7.21 15.20
CA SER A 178 -10.93 6.46 16.31
C SER A 178 -10.52 7.02 17.67
N VAL A 179 -9.27 7.48 17.81
CA VAL A 179 -8.82 8.17 19.03
C VAL A 179 -9.57 9.49 19.23
N LEU A 180 -9.71 10.33 18.18
CA LEU A 180 -10.50 11.57 18.27
C LEU A 180 -11.96 11.32 18.66
N ALA A 181 -12.54 10.26 18.13
CA ALA A 181 -13.92 9.84 18.44
C ALA A 181 -14.06 9.15 19.81
N ASN A 182 -12.98 9.01 20.59
CA ASN A 182 -12.93 8.27 21.86
C ASN A 182 -13.54 6.87 21.76
N ARG A 183 -13.20 6.12 20.71
CA ARG A 183 -13.71 4.76 20.47
C ARG A 183 -12.61 3.82 19.96
N LYS A 184 -12.83 2.51 20.11
CA LYS A 184 -11.95 1.51 19.51
C LYS A 184 -12.07 1.51 17.98
N PRO A 185 -10.99 1.28 17.22
CA PRO A 185 -11.04 1.11 15.77
C PRO A 185 -11.96 -0.05 15.35
N ILE A 186 -12.91 0.21 14.47
CA ILE A 186 -13.82 -0.79 13.91
C ILE A 186 -13.32 -1.10 12.48
N PHE A 187 -12.73 -2.29 12.33
CA PHE A 187 -12.21 -2.73 11.03
C PHE A 187 -13.34 -3.17 10.11
N PRO A 188 -13.26 -2.83 8.81
CA PRO A 188 -14.20 -3.34 7.82
C PRO A 188 -14.18 -4.88 7.76
N PRO A 189 -15.30 -5.50 7.35
CA PRO A 189 -15.37 -6.94 7.13
C PRO A 189 -14.46 -7.36 5.95
N LEU A 190 -14.34 -8.68 5.75
CA LEU A 190 -13.60 -9.23 4.62
C LEU A 190 -14.13 -8.66 3.29
N PRO A 191 -13.28 -7.99 2.48
CA PRO A 191 -13.71 -7.48 1.18
C PRO A 191 -13.98 -8.61 0.20
N LYS A 192 -15.20 -8.68 -0.35
CA LYS A 192 -15.65 -9.70 -1.32
C LYS A 192 -16.34 -9.08 -2.53
N LYS A 193 -16.48 -7.75 -2.57
CA LYS A 193 -17.21 -7.03 -3.62
C LYS A 193 -16.25 -6.13 -4.41
N GLY A 194 -16.71 -5.58 -5.53
CA GLY A 194 -15.89 -4.76 -6.41
C GLY A 194 -14.79 -5.60 -7.08
N LEU A 195 -13.55 -5.13 -7.13
CA LEU A 195 -12.42 -5.88 -7.69
C LEU A 195 -12.13 -7.17 -6.90
N TYR A 196 -12.49 -7.22 -5.62
CA TYR A 196 -12.37 -8.42 -4.78
C TYR A 196 -13.36 -9.54 -5.15
N SER A 197 -14.39 -9.28 -5.95
CA SER A 197 -15.22 -10.35 -6.52
C SER A 197 -14.57 -11.00 -7.75
N MET A 198 -13.60 -10.34 -8.37
CA MET A 198 -12.90 -10.82 -9.56
C MET A 198 -11.61 -11.57 -9.23
N ILE A 199 -10.81 -10.99 -8.33
CA ILE A 199 -9.55 -11.56 -7.84
C ILE A 199 -9.37 -11.29 -6.35
N ARG A 200 -8.62 -12.17 -5.64
CA ARG A 200 -8.44 -12.03 -4.18
C ARG A 200 -7.51 -10.90 -3.77
N HIS A 201 -6.57 -10.52 -4.63
CA HIS A 201 -5.49 -9.60 -4.30
C HIS A 201 -5.38 -8.42 -5.27
N PRO A 202 -6.47 -7.64 -5.51
CA PRO A 202 -6.46 -6.57 -6.52
C PRO A 202 -5.46 -5.45 -6.22
N ILE A 203 -5.19 -5.09 -4.95
CA ILE A 203 -4.16 -4.11 -4.60
C ILE A 203 -2.78 -4.56 -5.10
N TYR A 204 -2.42 -5.82 -4.84
CA TYR A 204 -1.13 -6.36 -5.29
C TYR A 204 -1.05 -6.49 -6.81
N ALA A 205 -2.14 -6.91 -7.46
CA ALA A 205 -2.20 -7.00 -8.92
C ALA A 205 -2.06 -5.61 -9.57
N SER A 206 -2.75 -4.61 -9.06
CA SER A 206 -2.67 -3.24 -9.58
C SER A 206 -1.28 -2.64 -9.37
N PHE A 207 -0.67 -2.87 -8.21
CA PHE A 207 0.69 -2.39 -7.94
C PHE A 207 1.73 -3.14 -8.79
N PHE A 208 1.57 -4.46 -8.98
CA PHE A 208 2.39 -5.23 -9.93
C PHE A 208 2.33 -4.62 -11.34
N LEU A 209 1.12 -4.32 -11.83
CA LEU A 209 0.96 -3.64 -13.12
C LEU A 209 1.66 -2.29 -13.13
N ALA A 210 1.54 -1.48 -12.09
CA ALA A 210 2.19 -0.17 -12.02
C ALA A 210 3.72 -0.26 -12.13
N VAL A 211 4.37 -1.26 -11.51
CA VAL A 211 5.83 -1.38 -11.59
C VAL A 211 6.34 -1.94 -12.92
N ILE A 212 5.50 -2.65 -13.70
CA ILE A 212 5.89 -3.22 -15.00
C ILE A 212 5.42 -2.43 -16.21
N THR A 213 4.53 -1.45 -16.04
CA THR A 213 4.02 -0.62 -17.15
C THR A 213 4.62 0.78 -17.15
N VAL A 214 5.75 0.97 -16.50
CA VAL A 214 6.44 2.26 -16.43
C VAL A 214 6.82 2.77 -17.82
N PRO A 215 6.71 4.08 -18.07
CA PRO A 215 7.07 4.67 -19.37
C PRO A 215 8.57 4.60 -19.70
N SER A 216 9.41 4.77 -18.68
CA SER A 216 10.87 4.80 -18.86
C SER A 216 11.50 3.55 -18.25
N TRP A 217 12.09 2.71 -19.09
CA TRP A 217 12.81 1.52 -18.66
C TRP A 217 14.31 1.79 -18.51
N THR A 218 14.83 1.44 -17.34
CA THR A 218 16.24 1.61 -16.96
C THR A 218 16.71 0.37 -16.20
N ALA A 219 18.01 0.22 -16.00
CA ALA A 219 18.54 -0.85 -15.16
C ALA A 219 17.99 -0.76 -13.73
N ASP A 220 17.82 0.45 -13.20
CA ASP A 220 17.25 0.71 -11.88
C ASP A 220 15.79 0.27 -11.81
N GLN A 221 14.98 0.67 -12.79
CA GLN A 221 13.56 0.28 -12.85
C GLN A 221 13.41 -1.23 -13.02
N LEU A 222 14.29 -1.88 -13.77
CA LEU A 222 14.28 -3.34 -13.90
C LEU A 222 14.47 -4.01 -12.52
N VAL A 223 15.43 -3.55 -11.73
CA VAL A 223 15.67 -4.06 -10.37
C VAL A 223 14.44 -3.82 -9.47
N VAL A 224 13.88 -2.60 -9.51
CA VAL A 224 12.66 -2.26 -8.76
C VAL A 224 11.50 -3.16 -9.17
N SER A 225 11.28 -3.35 -10.48
CA SER A 225 10.20 -4.19 -11.02
C SER A 225 10.36 -5.66 -10.65
N LEU A 226 11.57 -6.19 -10.68
CA LEU A 226 11.83 -7.58 -10.28
C LEU A 226 11.56 -7.79 -8.78
N ILE A 227 12.07 -6.93 -7.91
CA ILE A 227 11.96 -7.14 -6.45
C ILE A 227 10.56 -6.79 -5.94
N LEU A 228 10.02 -5.62 -6.27
CA LEU A 228 8.67 -5.24 -5.84
C LEU A 228 7.59 -6.05 -6.58
N GLY A 229 7.82 -6.41 -7.84
CA GLY A 229 6.94 -7.31 -8.59
C GLY A 229 6.89 -8.71 -7.96
N ALA A 230 8.04 -9.29 -7.64
CA ALA A 230 8.10 -10.55 -6.89
C ALA A 230 7.39 -10.43 -5.52
N TYR A 231 7.61 -9.33 -4.80
CA TYR A 231 6.90 -9.06 -3.55
C TYR A 231 5.37 -9.04 -3.76
N CYS A 232 4.87 -8.41 -4.82
CA CYS A 232 3.45 -8.39 -5.14
C CYS A 232 2.87 -9.78 -5.42
N ILE A 233 3.67 -10.69 -6.00
CA ILE A 233 3.24 -12.05 -6.30
C ILE A 233 3.26 -12.93 -5.04
N PHE A 234 4.27 -12.82 -4.18
CA PHE A 234 4.48 -13.76 -3.07
C PHE A 234 3.91 -13.29 -1.73
N ALA A 235 3.91 -11.98 -1.43
CA ALA A 235 3.38 -11.45 -0.17
C ALA A 235 1.89 -11.77 0.09
N PRO A 236 1.02 -11.85 -0.93
CA PRO A 236 -0.37 -12.25 -0.74
C PRO A 236 -0.53 -13.65 -0.15
N ILE A 237 0.41 -14.56 -0.32
CA ILE A 237 0.40 -15.89 0.32
C ILE A 237 0.39 -15.75 1.86
N LEU A 238 1.19 -14.82 2.38
CA LEU A 238 1.20 -14.51 3.82
C LEU A 238 -0.09 -13.82 4.26
N LYS A 239 -0.68 -12.99 3.40
CA LYS A 239 -2.00 -12.37 3.64
C LYS A 239 -3.09 -13.42 3.69
N ASP A 240 -3.12 -14.38 2.76
CA ASP A 240 -4.06 -15.50 2.74
C ASP A 240 -4.00 -16.29 4.06
N ARG A 241 -2.79 -16.60 4.56
CA ARG A 241 -2.60 -17.28 5.84
C ARG A 241 -3.17 -16.48 7.02
N ARG A 242 -3.00 -15.16 7.02
CA ARG A 242 -3.55 -14.27 8.07
C ARG A 242 -5.08 -14.20 8.00
N LEU A 243 -5.64 -14.09 6.79
CA LEU A 243 -7.09 -14.04 6.58
C LEU A 243 -7.75 -15.37 6.94
N MET A 244 -7.12 -16.50 6.60
CA MET A 244 -7.59 -17.84 7.02
C MET A 244 -7.66 -17.96 8.54
N LYS A 245 -6.62 -17.47 9.26
CA LYS A 245 -6.61 -17.47 10.75
C LYS A 245 -7.66 -16.56 11.36
N ARG A 246 -8.06 -15.48 10.66
CA ARG A 246 -9.00 -14.48 11.16
C ARG A 246 -10.45 -14.84 10.86
N TYR A 247 -10.73 -15.37 9.68
CA TYR A 247 -12.09 -15.56 9.16
C TYR A 247 -12.47 -17.05 8.94
N GLY A 248 -11.52 -18.00 9.09
CA GLY A 248 -11.79 -19.45 8.98
C GLY A 248 -12.54 -19.83 7.71
N ASP A 249 -13.66 -20.54 7.89
CA ASP A 249 -14.49 -21.07 6.82
C ASP A 249 -15.05 -20.00 5.89
N GLU A 250 -15.32 -18.78 6.40
CA GLU A 250 -15.76 -17.67 5.56
C GLU A 250 -14.72 -17.30 4.52
N TYR A 251 -13.44 -17.28 4.92
CA TYR A 251 -12.33 -17.03 3.98
C TYR A 251 -12.11 -18.23 3.06
N LEU A 252 -12.23 -19.45 3.56
CA LEU A 252 -12.06 -20.66 2.75
C LEU A 252 -13.07 -20.70 1.60
N LYS A 253 -14.35 -20.43 1.87
CA LYS A 253 -15.40 -20.34 0.84
C LYS A 253 -15.05 -19.27 -0.21
N TYR A 254 -14.65 -18.08 0.22
CA TYR A 254 -14.24 -17.01 -0.69
C TYR A 254 -13.02 -17.40 -1.52
N LYS A 255 -12.01 -18.03 -0.91
CA LYS A 255 -10.78 -18.48 -1.58
C LYS A 255 -11.06 -19.50 -2.68
N ASN A 256 -12.02 -20.41 -2.48
CA ASN A 256 -12.32 -21.46 -3.44
C ASN A 256 -13.01 -20.95 -4.71
N ILE A 257 -13.76 -19.85 -4.61
CA ILE A 257 -14.52 -19.30 -5.75
C ILE A 257 -13.81 -18.12 -6.43
N THR A 258 -12.83 -17.47 -5.77
CA THR A 258 -12.20 -16.27 -6.28
C THR A 258 -10.75 -16.54 -6.64
N PRO A 259 -10.32 -16.28 -7.90
CA PRO A 259 -8.94 -16.48 -8.36
C PRO A 259 -7.92 -15.64 -7.59
N TYR A 260 -6.66 -16.02 -7.64
CA TYR A 260 -5.57 -15.37 -6.89
C TYR A 260 -5.33 -13.92 -7.34
N MET A 261 -4.82 -13.71 -8.55
CA MET A 261 -4.47 -12.37 -9.09
C MET A 261 -4.91 -12.19 -10.55
N ILE A 262 -5.17 -13.27 -11.28
CA ILE A 262 -5.60 -13.25 -12.68
C ILE A 262 -7.06 -13.70 -12.72
N PRO A 263 -7.99 -12.96 -13.37
CA PRO A 263 -9.41 -13.27 -13.37
C PRO A 263 -9.75 -14.44 -14.32
N VAL A 264 -9.09 -15.58 -14.14
CA VAL A 264 -9.38 -16.83 -14.89
C VAL A 264 -10.39 -17.63 -14.08
N LYS A 265 -11.53 -17.99 -14.69
CA LYS A 265 -12.48 -18.91 -14.04
C LYS A 265 -11.78 -20.22 -13.67
N ASN A 266 -11.88 -20.63 -12.42
CA ASN A 266 -11.41 -21.94 -12.01
C ASN A 266 -12.26 -23.01 -12.74
N ILE A 267 -11.68 -23.66 -13.75
CA ILE A 267 -12.28 -24.78 -14.52
C ILE A 267 -12.51 -26.03 -13.63
N LYS A 268 -12.14 -25.97 -12.34
CA LYS A 268 -12.22 -27.14 -11.44
C LYS A 268 -13.56 -27.33 -10.72
N ASN A 269 -14.60 -26.58 -11.05
CA ASN A 269 -15.94 -26.72 -10.42
C ASN A 269 -17.06 -26.69 -11.49
N THR A 270 -16.96 -27.51 -12.52
CA THR A 270 -18.08 -28.00 -13.32
C THR A 270 -18.18 -29.49 -13.16
#